data_fbaf4095d55b6bf5999d18dc05339277
#
_entry.id   fbaf4095d55b6bf5999d18dc05339277
#
_cell.length_a   1.000
_cell.length_b   1.000
_cell.length_c   1.000
_cell.angle_alpha   90.00
_cell.angle_beta   90.00
_cell.angle_gamma   90.00
#
_symmetry.space_group_name_H-M   'P 1'
#
loop_
_entity.id
_entity.type
_entity.pdbx_description
1 polymer ?
#
loop_
_entity_poly.entity_id
_entity_poly.type
_entity_poly.pdbx_seq_one_letter_code
_entity_poly.pdbx_strand_id
1 'polypeptide(L)'
;ALRIPHVGTTVAQLISENFQDLEALKKVQMQDLEIIDGLGPKIAASVSEWFTNERNDYLISRLQDLGVNPKSETIFISDEDKTLLGMTIVVTGKLQGLSREEARKIIKERGGKSPGSVSAKTNYLLAGEGGGAKLDQAEKFNVPVIDETAFEDLVTKGDITK
;
A
#
# COMPACT_ATOMS: atom_id res chain seq x y z
N ALA A 1 8.52 7.01 24.13
CA ALA A 1 7.55 6.40 23.21
C ALA A 1 6.15 6.88 23.58
N LEU A 2 5.40 7.36 22.57
CA LEU A 2 3.98 7.72 22.71
C LEU A 2 3.23 6.43 23.06
N ARG A 3 2.74 6.28 24.31
CA ARG A 3 1.99 5.11 24.73
C ARG A 3 0.52 5.27 24.34
N ILE A 4 0.16 4.78 23.16
CA ILE A 4 -1.26 4.67 22.77
C ILE A 4 -1.76 3.30 23.24
N PRO A 5 -2.84 3.21 24.01
CA PRO A 5 -3.39 1.94 24.45
C PRO A 5 -3.74 1.05 23.25
N HIS A 6 -3.51 -0.24 23.37
CA HIS A 6 -3.76 -1.25 22.33
C HIS A 6 -2.93 -1.12 21.05
N VAL A 7 -2.01 -0.16 20.95
CA VAL A 7 -1.12 0.02 19.83
C VAL A 7 0.24 -0.61 20.14
N GLY A 8 0.46 -1.82 19.63
CA GLY A 8 1.75 -2.51 19.60
C GLY A 8 2.51 -2.20 18.31
N THR A 9 3.69 -2.83 18.14
CA THR A 9 4.57 -2.63 16.97
C THR A 9 3.84 -2.90 15.64
N THR A 10 3.07 -3.97 15.56
CA THR A 10 2.32 -4.35 14.34
C THR A 10 1.27 -3.31 13.98
N VAL A 11 0.50 -2.84 14.98
CA VAL A 11 -0.52 -1.79 14.77
C VAL A 11 0.13 -0.46 14.43
N ALA A 12 1.24 -0.11 15.08
CA ALA A 12 2.00 1.11 14.76
C ALA A 12 2.52 1.09 13.33
N GLN A 13 2.97 -0.07 12.86
CA GLN A 13 3.39 -0.24 11.47
C GLN A 13 2.22 -0.07 10.49
N LEU A 14 1.07 -0.71 10.74
CA LEU A 14 -0.14 -0.52 9.93
C LEU A 14 -0.57 0.95 9.86
N ILE A 15 -0.51 1.67 10.97
CA ILE A 15 -0.80 3.10 11.01
C ILE A 15 0.22 3.88 10.16
N SER A 16 1.51 3.59 10.29
CA SER A 16 2.55 4.28 9.52
C SER A 16 2.49 3.97 8.02
N GLU A 17 1.95 2.83 7.63
CA GLU A 17 1.71 2.45 6.23
C GLU A 17 0.49 3.15 5.62
N ASN A 18 -0.43 3.66 6.44
CA ASN A 18 -1.66 4.32 6.00
C ASN A 18 -1.68 5.83 6.21
N PHE A 19 -0.81 6.38 7.05
CA PHE A 19 -0.75 7.81 7.33
C PHE A 19 0.67 8.35 7.15
N GLN A 20 0.78 9.46 6.40
CA GLN A 20 2.05 10.06 6.03
C GLN A 20 2.81 10.64 7.21
N ASP A 21 2.08 11.26 8.13
CA ASP A 21 2.62 11.96 9.29
C ASP A 21 1.62 12.02 10.45
N LEU A 22 2.04 12.60 11.56
CA LEU A 22 1.21 12.77 12.75
C LEU A 22 0.05 13.75 12.53
N GLU A 23 0.19 14.72 11.63
CA GLU A 23 -0.85 15.69 11.34
C GLU A 23 -2.03 15.04 10.58
N ALA A 24 -1.74 14.10 9.70
CA ALA A 24 -2.77 13.28 9.05
C ALA A 24 -3.56 12.46 10.09
N LEU A 25 -2.87 11.88 11.07
CA LEU A 25 -3.51 11.13 12.16
C LEU A 25 -4.37 11.99 13.09
N LYS A 26 -3.99 13.25 13.31
CA LYS A 26 -4.79 14.19 14.13
C LYS A 26 -6.13 14.52 13.48
N LYS A 27 -6.23 14.48 12.17
CA LYS A 27 -7.41 14.85 11.38
C LYS A 27 -8.31 13.67 11.03
N VAL A 28 -7.82 12.43 11.24
CA VAL A 28 -8.55 11.23 10.83
C VAL A 28 -9.77 10.99 11.70
N GLN A 29 -10.88 10.62 11.08
CA GLN A 29 -12.08 10.20 11.78
C GLN A 29 -11.97 8.75 12.25
N MET A 30 -12.66 8.39 13.32
CA MET A 30 -12.66 7.01 13.84
C MET A 30 -13.08 5.99 12.78
N GLN A 31 -14.06 6.34 11.93
CA GLN A 31 -14.56 5.49 10.87
C GLN A 31 -13.49 5.16 9.82
N ASP A 32 -12.62 6.12 9.50
CA ASP A 32 -11.52 5.92 8.53
C ASP A 32 -10.46 4.97 9.08
N LEU A 33 -10.26 4.97 10.39
CA LEU A 33 -9.37 4.01 11.05
C LEU A 33 -9.95 2.58 11.05
N GLU A 34 -11.27 2.43 11.19
CA GLU A 34 -11.94 1.12 11.19
C GLU A 34 -11.92 0.41 9.83
N ILE A 35 -11.79 1.16 8.73
CA ILE A 35 -11.69 0.62 7.37
C ILE A 35 -10.36 -0.08 7.14
N ILE A 36 -9.32 0.26 7.91
CA ILE A 36 -7.99 -0.32 7.76
C ILE A 36 -8.01 -1.76 8.28
N ASP A 37 -7.70 -2.71 7.40
CA ASP A 37 -7.62 -4.14 7.76
C ASP A 37 -6.58 -4.35 8.87
N GLY A 38 -6.99 -4.97 9.96
CA GLY A 38 -6.18 -5.14 11.16
C GLY A 38 -6.35 -4.05 12.24
N LEU A 39 -7.09 -2.98 11.97
CA LEU A 39 -7.46 -1.95 12.95
C LEU A 39 -8.93 -2.16 13.37
N GLY A 40 -9.13 -2.97 14.41
CA GLY A 40 -10.48 -3.17 14.95
C GLY A 40 -11.01 -1.93 15.72
N PRO A 41 -12.34 -1.88 15.99
CA PRO A 41 -12.99 -0.70 16.58
C PRO A 41 -12.39 -0.25 17.94
N LYS A 42 -11.89 -1.18 18.74
CA LYS A 42 -11.22 -0.84 20.02
C LYS A 42 -9.89 -0.10 19.79
N ILE A 43 -9.15 -0.47 18.77
CA ILE A 43 -7.87 0.17 18.43
C ILE A 43 -8.15 1.54 17.80
N ALA A 44 -9.11 1.62 16.88
CA ALA A 44 -9.53 2.87 16.26
C ALA A 44 -9.98 3.89 17.30
N ALA A 45 -10.82 3.49 18.26
CA ALA A 45 -11.24 4.33 19.37
C ALA A 45 -10.05 4.82 20.21
N SER A 46 -9.13 3.92 20.58
CA SER A 46 -7.95 4.29 21.39
C SER A 46 -7.02 5.26 20.66
N VAL A 47 -6.84 5.11 19.37
CA VAL A 47 -6.03 6.03 18.56
C VAL A 47 -6.72 7.40 18.47
N SER A 48 -8.00 7.44 18.10
CA SER A 48 -8.78 8.68 17.99
C SER A 48 -8.82 9.44 19.33
N GLU A 49 -9.13 8.76 20.43
CA GLU A 49 -9.17 9.36 21.78
C GLU A 49 -7.79 9.91 22.18
N TRP A 50 -6.72 9.20 21.86
CA TRP A 50 -5.37 9.63 22.18
C TRP A 50 -5.01 10.94 21.46
N PHE A 51 -5.35 11.09 20.18
CA PHE A 51 -5.07 12.29 19.38
C PHE A 51 -6.01 13.47 19.70
N THR A 52 -7.21 13.23 20.22
CA THR A 52 -8.13 14.30 20.67
C THR A 52 -7.79 14.85 22.06
N ASN A 53 -6.88 14.22 22.80
CA ASN A 53 -6.47 14.67 24.13
C ASN A 53 -5.49 15.85 24.03
N GLU A 54 -5.88 17.00 24.59
CA GLU A 54 -5.09 18.24 24.56
C GLU A 54 -3.65 18.08 25.10
N ARG A 55 -3.46 17.22 26.11
CA ARG A 55 -2.14 16.95 26.69
C ARG A 55 -1.22 16.24 25.69
N ASN A 56 -1.78 15.35 24.91
CA ASN A 56 -1.05 14.61 23.89
C ASN A 56 -0.78 15.50 22.67
N ASP A 57 -1.71 16.36 22.31
CA ASP A 57 -1.52 17.38 21.28
C ASP A 57 -0.38 18.34 21.63
N TYR A 58 -0.32 18.83 22.86
CA TYR A 58 0.78 19.63 23.34
C TYR A 58 2.12 18.86 23.27
N LEU A 59 2.13 17.57 23.63
CA LEU A 59 3.33 16.74 23.55
C LEU A 59 3.84 16.61 22.10
N ILE A 60 2.92 16.37 21.14
CA ILE A 60 3.27 16.30 19.71
C ILE A 60 3.86 17.63 19.24
N SER A 61 3.20 18.74 19.55
CA SER A 61 3.66 20.08 19.18
C SER A 61 5.09 20.34 19.72
N ARG A 62 5.36 19.97 20.96
CA ARG A 62 6.70 20.10 21.55
C ARG A 62 7.76 19.24 20.87
N LEU A 63 7.39 18.02 20.44
CA LEU A 63 8.30 17.16 19.68
C LEU A 63 8.62 17.78 18.31
N GLN A 64 7.63 18.36 17.65
CA GLN A 64 7.80 19.05 16.35
C GLN A 64 8.69 20.28 16.49
N ASP A 65 8.49 21.10 17.54
CA ASP A 65 9.35 22.26 17.86
C ASP A 65 10.81 21.87 18.08
N LEU A 66 11.06 20.68 18.62
CA LEU A 66 12.40 20.11 18.82
C LEU A 66 12.97 19.43 17.56
N GLY A 67 12.29 19.56 16.41
CA GLY A 67 12.72 18.97 15.14
C GLY A 67 12.40 17.48 14.98
N VAL A 68 11.65 16.88 15.92
CA VAL A 68 11.17 15.50 15.80
C VAL A 68 9.89 15.49 14.99
N ASN A 69 10.01 15.31 13.69
CA ASN A 69 8.87 15.19 12.78
C ASN A 69 8.95 13.85 12.03
N PRO A 70 8.47 12.76 12.65
CA PRO A 70 8.47 11.46 12.02
C PRO A 70 7.54 11.47 10.81
N LYS A 71 8.12 11.21 9.64
CA LYS A 71 7.39 10.96 8.41
C LYS A 71 7.44 9.47 8.12
N SER A 72 6.38 8.94 7.57
CA SER A 72 6.39 7.58 7.05
C SER A 72 7.35 7.49 5.87
N GLU A 73 8.15 6.42 5.81
CA GLU A 73 8.95 6.08 4.62
C GLU A 73 8.06 5.52 3.49
N THR A 74 6.79 5.25 3.78
CA THR A 74 5.83 4.82 2.78
C THR A 74 5.55 5.97 1.82
N ILE A 75 5.69 5.74 0.54
CA ILE A 75 5.30 6.71 -0.48
C ILE A 75 3.77 6.75 -0.48
N PHE A 76 3.19 7.83 0.07
CA PHE A 76 1.76 8.09 -0.01
C PHE A 76 1.47 8.66 -1.39
N ILE A 77 0.86 7.85 -2.21
CA ILE A 77 0.42 8.22 -3.54
C ILE A 77 -0.99 8.81 -3.41
N SER A 78 -1.24 9.97 -4.00
CA SER A 78 -2.57 10.56 -4.06
C SER A 78 -3.57 9.59 -4.70
N ASP A 79 -4.87 9.71 -4.40
CA ASP A 79 -5.87 8.84 -5.01
C ASP A 79 -5.88 8.95 -6.54
N GLU A 80 -5.49 10.11 -7.08
CA GLU A 80 -5.30 10.34 -8.51
C GLU A 80 -4.14 9.54 -9.11
N ASP A 81 -3.13 9.22 -8.30
CA ASP A 81 -1.97 8.43 -8.72
C ASP A 81 -2.14 6.91 -8.51
N LYS A 82 -3.25 6.47 -7.92
CA LYS A 82 -3.57 5.04 -7.72
C LYS A 82 -4.07 4.39 -9.02
N THR A 83 -3.26 4.43 -10.04
CA THR A 83 -3.57 3.95 -11.40
C THR A 83 -3.94 2.46 -11.44
N LEU A 84 -3.50 1.66 -10.46
CA LEU A 84 -3.75 0.22 -10.39
C LEU A 84 -4.82 -0.16 -9.33
N LEU A 85 -5.62 0.81 -8.87
CA LEU A 85 -6.63 0.56 -7.85
C LEU A 85 -7.59 -0.57 -8.25
N GLY A 86 -7.71 -1.58 -7.38
CA GLY A 86 -8.57 -2.74 -7.62
C GLY A 86 -7.99 -3.79 -8.58
N MET A 87 -6.87 -3.53 -9.23
CA MET A 87 -6.22 -4.49 -10.11
C MET A 87 -5.41 -5.53 -9.34
N THR A 88 -5.42 -6.76 -9.85
CA THR A 88 -4.59 -7.86 -9.35
C THR A 88 -3.59 -8.25 -10.43
N ILE A 89 -2.29 -8.03 -10.17
CA ILE A 89 -1.21 -8.28 -11.11
C ILE A 89 -0.23 -9.27 -10.50
N VAL A 90 -0.04 -10.41 -11.16
CA VAL A 90 0.96 -11.41 -10.76
C VAL A 90 2.26 -11.16 -11.49
N VAL A 91 3.38 -11.27 -10.78
CA VAL A 91 4.72 -11.07 -11.36
C VAL A 91 5.45 -12.41 -11.44
N THR A 92 6.06 -12.69 -12.59
CA THR A 92 6.83 -13.92 -12.84
C THR A 92 8.04 -13.69 -13.74
N GLY A 93 8.97 -14.63 -13.76
CA GLY A 93 10.17 -14.55 -14.59
C GLY A 93 11.21 -13.55 -14.08
N LYS A 94 12.25 -13.35 -14.88
CA LYS A 94 13.30 -12.35 -14.65
C LYS A 94 13.00 -11.13 -15.51
N LEU A 95 12.66 -10.04 -14.88
CA LEU A 95 12.48 -8.74 -15.52
C LEU A 95 13.86 -8.12 -15.83
N GLN A 96 13.93 -7.24 -16.81
CA GLN A 96 15.21 -6.64 -17.26
C GLN A 96 15.54 -5.35 -16.52
N GLY A 97 14.55 -4.48 -16.29
CA GLY A 97 14.70 -3.18 -15.64
C GLY A 97 14.33 -3.17 -14.16
N LEU A 98 13.54 -4.12 -13.69
CA LEU A 98 13.00 -4.19 -12.34
C LEU A 98 13.23 -5.57 -11.71
N SER A 99 13.47 -5.63 -10.40
CA SER A 99 13.33 -6.89 -9.67
C SER A 99 11.85 -7.22 -9.46
N ARG A 100 11.53 -8.50 -9.21
CA ARG A 100 10.15 -8.92 -8.90
C ARG A 100 9.60 -8.24 -7.65
N GLU A 101 10.48 -7.93 -6.70
CA GLU A 101 10.09 -7.26 -5.45
C GLU A 101 9.80 -5.78 -5.68
N GLU A 102 10.58 -5.11 -6.50
CA GLU A 102 10.32 -3.73 -6.91
C GLU A 102 9.01 -3.62 -7.70
N ALA A 103 8.78 -4.51 -8.67
CA ALA A 103 7.52 -4.53 -9.41
C ALA A 103 6.31 -4.74 -8.49
N ARG A 104 6.40 -5.66 -7.51
CA ARG A 104 5.34 -5.87 -6.51
C ARG A 104 5.14 -4.66 -5.60
N LYS A 105 6.22 -3.97 -5.25
CA LYS A 105 6.17 -2.74 -4.47
C LYS A 105 5.44 -1.65 -5.24
N ILE A 106 5.79 -1.41 -6.49
CA ILE A 106 5.12 -0.45 -7.38
C ILE A 106 3.62 -0.77 -7.50
N ILE A 107 3.25 -2.04 -7.72
CA ILE A 107 1.85 -2.45 -7.82
C ILE A 107 1.08 -2.08 -6.55
N LYS A 108 1.64 -2.36 -5.37
CA LYS A 108 1.01 -2.01 -4.09
C LYS A 108 0.91 -0.51 -3.87
N GLU A 109 1.97 0.22 -4.15
CA GLU A 109 2.02 1.68 -4.04
C GLU A 109 0.97 2.34 -4.94
N ARG A 110 0.68 1.78 -6.11
CA ARG A 110 -0.36 2.24 -7.03
C ARG A 110 -1.76 1.69 -6.73
N GLY A 111 -1.98 1.08 -5.56
CA GLY A 111 -3.29 0.60 -5.09
C GLY A 111 -3.69 -0.79 -5.62
N GLY A 112 -2.80 -1.47 -6.33
CA GLY A 112 -3.02 -2.83 -6.84
C GLY A 112 -2.67 -3.93 -5.84
N LYS A 113 -3.03 -5.17 -6.18
CA LYS A 113 -2.68 -6.39 -5.44
C LYS A 113 -1.72 -7.24 -6.25
N SER A 114 -0.68 -7.81 -5.59
CA SER A 114 0.27 -8.70 -6.26
C SER A 114 0.43 -10.03 -5.51
N PRO A 115 -0.49 -10.98 -5.72
CA PRO A 115 -0.42 -12.31 -5.13
C PRO A 115 0.68 -13.16 -5.79
N GLY A 116 1.03 -14.27 -5.13
CA GLY A 116 2.06 -15.20 -5.59
C GLY A 116 1.61 -16.14 -6.72
N SER A 117 0.30 -16.30 -6.95
CA SER A 117 -0.28 -17.25 -7.91
C SER A 117 -1.33 -16.60 -8.82
N VAL A 118 -1.43 -17.11 -10.05
CA VAL A 118 -2.45 -16.69 -11.03
C VAL A 118 -3.79 -17.34 -10.71
N SER A 119 -4.86 -16.60 -10.84
CA SER A 119 -6.24 -17.07 -10.64
C SER A 119 -7.18 -16.36 -11.60
N ALA A 120 -8.45 -16.78 -11.64
CA ALA A 120 -9.49 -16.13 -12.45
C ALA A 120 -9.77 -14.65 -12.04
N LYS A 121 -9.25 -14.19 -10.88
CA LYS A 121 -9.33 -12.80 -10.42
C LYS A 121 -8.09 -11.98 -10.79
N THR A 122 -7.12 -12.56 -11.49
CA THR A 122 -5.92 -11.88 -11.93
C THR A 122 -6.22 -11.07 -13.19
N ASN A 123 -5.94 -9.78 -13.17
CA ASN A 123 -6.16 -8.90 -14.32
C ASN A 123 -5.02 -9.01 -15.34
N TYR A 124 -3.77 -9.08 -14.86
CA TYR A 124 -2.59 -9.18 -15.73
C TYR A 124 -1.53 -10.09 -15.11
N LEU A 125 -0.77 -10.75 -15.97
CA LEU A 125 0.47 -11.43 -15.62
C LEU A 125 1.64 -10.63 -16.20
N LEU A 126 2.42 -9.96 -15.35
CA LEU A 126 3.69 -9.37 -15.73
C LEU A 126 4.74 -10.49 -15.81
N ALA A 127 5.18 -10.80 -17.02
CA ALA A 127 6.09 -11.89 -17.29
C ALA A 127 7.40 -11.40 -17.87
N GLY A 128 8.50 -11.68 -17.16
CA GLY A 128 9.85 -11.59 -17.67
C GLY A 128 10.36 -12.94 -18.20
N GLU A 129 11.63 -13.00 -18.48
CA GLU A 129 12.28 -14.21 -19.01
C GLU A 129 12.17 -15.39 -18.03
N GLY A 130 11.77 -16.57 -18.51
CA GLY A 130 11.66 -17.79 -17.69
C GLY A 130 10.37 -17.92 -16.87
N GLY A 131 9.29 -17.27 -17.25
CA GLY A 131 8.00 -17.26 -16.53
C GLY A 131 7.19 -18.57 -16.47
N GLY A 132 7.62 -19.64 -17.14
CA GLY A 132 7.16 -21.04 -17.19
C GLY A 132 5.73 -21.31 -16.65
N ALA A 133 5.63 -22.05 -15.55
CA ALA A 133 4.37 -22.55 -15.00
C ALA A 133 3.28 -21.47 -14.73
N LYS A 134 3.64 -20.21 -14.59
CA LYS A 134 2.65 -19.14 -14.43
C LYS A 134 2.09 -18.64 -15.76
N LEU A 135 2.82 -18.81 -16.85
CA LEU A 135 2.33 -18.56 -18.21
C LEU A 135 1.23 -19.58 -18.55
N ASP A 136 1.46 -20.87 -18.25
CA ASP A 136 0.48 -21.92 -18.45
C ASP A 136 -0.82 -21.67 -17.63
N GLN A 137 -0.66 -21.14 -16.40
CA GLN A 137 -1.79 -20.75 -15.57
C GLN A 137 -2.53 -19.53 -16.14
N ALA A 138 -1.81 -18.55 -16.68
CA ALA A 138 -2.41 -17.38 -17.30
C ALA A 138 -3.25 -17.77 -18.53
N GLU A 139 -2.72 -18.64 -19.36
CA GLU A 139 -3.45 -19.20 -20.50
C GLU A 139 -4.73 -19.94 -20.05
N LYS A 140 -4.62 -20.79 -19.03
CA LYS A 140 -5.77 -21.54 -18.47
C LYS A 140 -6.88 -20.64 -17.95
N PHE A 141 -6.54 -19.50 -17.38
CA PHE A 141 -7.51 -18.54 -16.82
C PHE A 141 -7.82 -17.36 -17.76
N ASN A 142 -7.32 -17.38 -19.01
CA ASN A 142 -7.42 -16.29 -19.99
C ASN A 142 -6.93 -14.95 -19.42
N VAL A 143 -5.86 -14.97 -18.62
CA VAL A 143 -5.24 -13.77 -18.06
C VAL A 143 -4.25 -13.19 -19.08
N PRO A 144 -4.40 -11.93 -19.51
CA PRO A 144 -3.49 -11.29 -20.42
C PRO A 144 -2.07 -11.19 -19.83
N VAL A 145 -1.09 -11.55 -20.64
CA VAL A 145 0.34 -11.46 -20.30
C VAL A 145 0.88 -10.14 -20.81
N ILE A 146 1.58 -9.41 -19.96
CA ILE A 146 2.21 -8.13 -20.28
C ILE A 146 3.71 -8.18 -20.00
N ASP A 147 4.47 -7.41 -20.77
CA ASP A 147 5.88 -7.16 -20.56
C ASP A 147 6.14 -5.92 -19.67
N GLU A 148 7.40 -5.57 -19.45
CA GLU A 148 7.77 -4.41 -18.63
C GLU A 148 7.32 -3.09 -19.24
N THR A 149 7.33 -2.94 -20.56
CA THR A 149 6.92 -1.72 -21.25
C THR A 149 5.42 -1.48 -21.06
N ALA A 150 4.61 -2.51 -21.28
CA ALA A 150 3.17 -2.43 -21.03
C ALA A 150 2.83 -2.24 -19.56
N PHE A 151 3.67 -2.77 -18.65
CA PHE A 151 3.53 -2.51 -17.21
C PHE A 151 3.83 -1.06 -16.84
N GLU A 152 4.86 -0.44 -17.41
CA GLU A 152 5.18 0.97 -17.22
C GLU A 152 4.04 1.88 -17.70
N ASP A 153 3.46 1.58 -18.86
CA ASP A 153 2.28 2.28 -19.37
C ASP A 153 1.08 2.13 -18.44
N LEU A 154 0.83 0.93 -17.94
CA LEU A 154 -0.24 0.65 -16.99
C LEU A 154 -0.06 1.42 -15.67
N VAL A 155 1.16 1.46 -15.14
CA VAL A 155 1.52 2.20 -13.92
C VAL A 155 1.35 3.70 -14.10
N THR A 156 1.66 4.22 -15.29
CA THR A 156 1.67 5.67 -15.56
C THR A 156 0.29 6.20 -15.96
N LYS A 157 -0.45 5.44 -16.77
CA LYS A 157 -1.70 5.88 -17.41
C LYS A 157 -2.95 5.19 -16.85
N GLY A 158 -2.79 4.10 -16.10
CA GLY A 158 -3.90 3.29 -15.61
C GLY A 158 -4.54 2.39 -16.68
N ASP A 159 -4.04 2.40 -17.91
CA ASP A 159 -4.54 1.61 -19.02
C ASP A 159 -3.39 1.20 -19.97
N ILE A 160 -3.56 0.07 -20.64
CA ILE A 160 -2.63 -0.38 -21.68
C ILE A 160 -3.18 0.09 -23.01
N THR A 161 -2.57 1.14 -23.56
CA THR A 161 -2.88 1.59 -24.91
C THR A 161 -2.46 0.49 -25.90
N LYS A 162 -3.42 -0.10 -26.62
CA LYS A 162 -3.18 -1.02 -27.74
C LYS A 162 -2.58 -0.28 -28.90
#